data_36198717badd8c4666d88ec625cefb2e
#
_entry.id   36198717badd8c4666d88ec625cefb2e
#
_cell.length_a   1.000
_cell.length_b   1.000
_cell.length_c   1.000
_cell.angle_alpha   90.00
_cell.angle_beta   90.00
_cell.angle_gamma   90.00
#
_symmetry.space_group_name_H-M   'P 1'
#
loop_
_entity.id
_entity.type
_entity.pdbx_description
1 polymer ?
#
loop_
_entity_poly.entity_id
_entity_poly.type
_entity_poly.pdbx_seq_one_letter_code
_entity_poly.pdbx_strand_id
1 'polypeptide(L)'
;MNLLVAAPALLQLQSLFLRQAIATLTATIRSGSTLSASGPGNFDAIILDTCARYGVDPALVKGLIKAESGFNPSAVSPVGAKGLMQLMDSTATSLGVTDAFDPRQNIEAGVRLLSTLLARYGSEALALAAYNAGPGAVDRCGGIPQIAETQAYVPRVLSYRQQYAGSI
;
A
#
# COMPACT_ATOMS: atom_id res chain seq x y z
N MET A 1 52.67 25.15 -27.93
CA MET A 1 52.24 24.23 -29.00
C MET A 1 51.37 23.14 -28.35
N ASN A 2 50.11 23.12 -28.74
CA ASN A 2 49.12 22.09 -28.65
C ASN A 2 48.63 21.59 -27.26
N LEU A 3 47.71 22.38 -26.67
CA LEU A 3 46.78 21.91 -25.61
C LEU A 3 45.30 21.90 -26.10
N LEU A 4 45.07 21.72 -27.41
CA LEU A 4 43.74 21.93 -28.00
C LEU A 4 43.13 20.68 -28.68
N VAL A 5 43.61 19.47 -28.41
CA VAL A 5 43.12 18.23 -29.09
C VAL A 5 42.42 17.24 -28.15
N ALA A 6 42.43 17.45 -26.83
CA ALA A 6 41.85 16.44 -25.87
C ALA A 6 40.38 16.65 -25.54
N ALA A 7 39.76 17.77 -25.86
CA ALA A 7 38.38 18.09 -25.48
C ALA A 7 37.28 17.25 -26.19
N PRO A 8 37.37 16.90 -27.48
CA PRO A 8 36.28 16.21 -28.17
C PRO A 8 36.18 14.74 -27.76
N ALA A 9 37.28 14.08 -27.39
CA ALA A 9 37.28 12.66 -26.99
C ALA A 9 36.61 12.44 -25.61
N LEU A 10 36.80 13.38 -24.68
CA LEU A 10 36.20 13.29 -23.33
C LEU A 10 34.67 13.48 -23.38
N LEU A 11 34.21 14.42 -24.23
CA LEU A 11 32.77 14.62 -24.46
C LEU A 11 32.10 13.39 -25.14
N GLN A 12 32.78 12.74 -26.04
CA GLN A 12 32.30 11.55 -26.72
C GLN A 12 32.19 10.35 -25.74
N LEU A 13 33.16 10.18 -24.85
CA LEU A 13 33.11 9.15 -23.80
C LEU A 13 31.97 9.39 -22.81
N GLN A 14 31.76 10.63 -22.37
CA GLN A 14 30.64 10.98 -21.49
C GLN A 14 29.28 10.74 -22.15
N SER A 15 29.12 11.07 -23.44
CA SER A 15 27.90 10.81 -24.17
C SER A 15 27.61 9.32 -24.38
N LEU A 16 28.67 8.50 -24.55
CA LEU A 16 28.56 7.06 -24.67
C LEU A 16 28.14 6.40 -23.33
N PHE A 17 28.73 6.83 -22.22
CA PHE A 17 28.35 6.39 -20.87
C PHE A 17 26.90 6.74 -20.54
N LEU A 18 26.46 7.96 -20.87
CA LEU A 18 25.09 8.40 -20.64
C LEU A 18 24.09 7.61 -21.49
N ARG A 19 24.43 7.32 -22.75
CA ARG A 19 23.61 6.47 -23.63
C ARG A 19 23.51 5.03 -23.17
N GLN A 20 24.61 4.46 -22.65
CA GLN A 20 24.59 3.12 -22.06
C GLN A 20 23.78 3.06 -20.76
N ALA A 21 23.90 4.08 -19.89
CA ALA A 21 23.11 4.18 -18.66
C ALA A 21 21.59 4.30 -18.96
N ILE A 22 21.23 5.09 -19.96
CA ILE A 22 19.83 5.23 -20.41
C ILE A 22 19.35 3.93 -21.06
N ALA A 23 20.18 3.25 -21.85
CA ALA A 23 19.82 1.98 -22.49
C ALA A 23 19.62 0.84 -21.46
N THR A 24 20.44 0.78 -20.42
CA THR A 24 20.28 -0.19 -19.32
C THR A 24 19.04 0.15 -18.48
N LEU A 25 18.76 1.43 -18.21
CA LEU A 25 17.57 1.84 -17.47
C LEU A 25 16.29 1.55 -18.28
N THR A 26 16.28 1.83 -19.60
CA THR A 26 15.16 1.50 -20.48
C THR A 26 14.99 -0.01 -20.71
N ALA A 27 16.06 -0.79 -20.71
CA ALA A 27 15.99 -2.25 -20.78
C ALA A 27 15.42 -2.83 -19.47
N THR A 28 15.81 -2.27 -18.31
CA THR A 28 15.24 -2.65 -16.99
C THR A 28 13.76 -2.28 -16.90
N ILE A 29 13.34 -1.13 -17.45
CA ILE A 29 11.93 -0.74 -17.49
C ILE A 29 11.15 -1.59 -18.52
N ARG A 30 11.78 -2.05 -19.59
CA ARG A 30 11.14 -2.86 -20.65
C ARG A 30 11.10 -4.36 -20.34
N SER A 31 12.05 -4.88 -19.55
CA SER A 31 12.00 -6.22 -18.95
C SER A 31 11.33 -6.19 -17.57
N GLY A 32 11.02 -4.99 -17.07
CA GLY A 32 10.20 -4.75 -15.91
C GLY A 32 8.76 -5.09 -16.20
N SER A 33 8.47 -6.33 -15.93
CA SER A 33 7.18 -6.74 -15.40
C SER A 33 6.03 -6.84 -16.41
N THR A 34 6.03 -7.85 -17.20
CA THR A 34 4.95 -8.81 -16.95
C THR A 34 5.15 -9.27 -15.51
N LEU A 35 4.50 -8.59 -14.56
CA LEU A 35 4.27 -9.13 -13.22
C LEU A 35 3.47 -10.40 -13.47
N SER A 36 4.21 -11.49 -13.65
CA SER A 36 3.67 -12.84 -13.60
C SER A 36 2.84 -12.85 -12.33
N ALA A 37 1.57 -13.10 -12.47
CA ALA A 37 0.68 -13.34 -11.36
C ALA A 37 1.36 -14.43 -10.54
N SER A 38 2.08 -14.02 -9.51
CA SER A 38 2.59 -14.89 -8.49
C SER A 38 1.40 -15.69 -8.01
N GLY A 39 1.57 -16.97 -7.74
CA GLY A 39 0.49 -17.90 -7.47
C GLY A 39 -0.57 -17.40 -6.46
N PRO A 40 -1.70 -18.08 -6.31
CA PRO A 40 -2.83 -17.60 -5.53
C PRO A 40 -2.38 -17.25 -4.10
N GLY A 41 -2.38 -15.93 -3.79
CA GLY A 41 -2.09 -15.41 -2.45
C GLY A 41 -0.92 -14.43 -2.32
N ASN A 42 -0.15 -14.14 -3.36
CA ASN A 42 0.88 -13.10 -3.27
C ASN A 42 0.35 -11.76 -3.80
N PHE A 43 -0.01 -10.86 -2.88
CA PHE A 43 -0.51 -9.51 -3.18
C PHE A 43 0.55 -8.42 -3.05
N ASP A 44 1.82 -8.78 -2.82
CA ASP A 44 2.91 -7.84 -2.52
C ASP A 44 3.08 -6.77 -3.60
N ALA A 45 3.04 -7.16 -4.87
CA ALA A 45 3.18 -6.20 -5.96
C ALA A 45 2.05 -5.16 -5.99
N ILE A 46 0.80 -5.57 -5.72
CA ILE A 46 -0.35 -4.67 -5.66
C ILE A 46 -0.22 -3.75 -4.44
N ILE A 47 0.17 -4.30 -3.29
CA ILE A 47 0.37 -3.55 -2.04
C ILE A 47 1.45 -2.49 -2.23
N LEU A 48 2.64 -2.86 -2.73
CA LEU A 48 3.77 -1.94 -2.91
C LEU A 48 3.43 -0.81 -3.89
N ASP A 49 2.86 -1.14 -5.06
CA ASP A 49 2.43 -0.14 -6.05
C ASP A 49 1.40 0.83 -5.46
N THR A 50 0.39 0.30 -4.76
CA THR A 50 -0.66 1.12 -4.18
C THR A 50 -0.13 1.98 -3.03
N CYS A 51 0.69 1.42 -2.15
CA CYS A 51 1.32 2.15 -1.05
C CYS A 51 2.19 3.31 -1.53
N ALA A 52 2.97 3.10 -2.61
CA ALA A 52 3.77 4.16 -3.23
C ALA A 52 2.89 5.31 -3.76
N ARG A 53 1.73 5.01 -4.36
CA ARG A 53 0.80 6.03 -4.86
C ARG A 53 0.12 6.86 -3.77
N TYR A 54 -0.19 6.25 -2.64
CA TYR A 54 -0.94 6.91 -1.55
C TYR A 54 -0.08 7.32 -0.36
N GLY A 55 1.24 7.09 -0.39
CA GLY A 55 2.17 7.46 0.69
C GLY A 55 1.92 6.72 2.00
N VAL A 56 1.53 5.44 1.94
CA VAL A 56 1.25 4.60 3.11
C VAL A 56 2.36 3.57 3.28
N ASP A 57 2.74 3.28 4.53
CA ASP A 57 3.70 2.23 4.86
C ASP A 57 3.18 0.84 4.43
N PRO A 58 3.88 0.11 3.53
CA PRO A 58 3.47 -1.22 3.10
C PRO A 58 3.38 -2.23 4.26
N ALA A 59 4.22 -2.10 5.29
CA ALA A 59 4.16 -2.97 6.46
C ALA A 59 2.86 -2.76 7.25
N LEU A 60 2.38 -1.51 7.35
CA LEU A 60 1.10 -1.18 7.97
C LEU A 60 -0.07 -1.80 7.18
N VAL A 61 -0.05 -1.69 5.85
CA VAL A 61 -1.09 -2.28 4.99
C VAL A 61 -1.10 -3.80 5.08
N LYS A 62 0.07 -4.46 5.06
CA LYS A 62 0.17 -5.92 5.27
C LYS A 62 -0.38 -6.32 6.63
N GLY A 63 -0.05 -5.57 7.68
CA GLY A 63 -0.55 -5.80 9.03
C GLY A 63 -2.07 -5.69 9.13
N LEU A 64 -2.64 -4.69 8.45
CA LEU A 64 -4.08 -4.50 8.37
C LEU A 64 -4.75 -5.65 7.61
N ILE A 65 -4.29 -6.01 6.41
CA ILE A 65 -4.82 -7.14 5.62
C ILE A 65 -4.74 -8.45 6.41
N LYS A 66 -3.64 -8.65 7.15
CA LYS A 66 -3.50 -9.82 8.02
C LYS A 66 -4.56 -9.86 9.11
N ALA A 67 -4.86 -8.72 9.72
CA ALA A 67 -5.87 -8.61 10.78
C ALA A 67 -7.31 -8.78 10.25
N GLU A 68 -7.59 -8.24 9.05
CA GLU A 68 -8.93 -8.21 8.45
C GLU A 68 -9.34 -9.54 7.82
N SER A 69 -8.49 -10.13 7.01
CA SER A 69 -8.85 -11.30 6.19
C SER A 69 -7.87 -12.47 6.30
N GLY A 70 -6.72 -12.27 6.95
CA GLY A 70 -5.62 -13.23 6.88
C GLY A 70 -5.09 -13.43 5.46
N PHE A 71 -5.21 -12.44 4.59
CA PHE A 71 -4.90 -12.49 3.15
C PHE A 71 -5.86 -13.37 2.33
N ASN A 72 -7.09 -13.58 2.79
CA ASN A 72 -8.12 -14.26 2.01
C ASN A 72 -8.92 -13.24 1.17
N PRO A 73 -8.79 -13.24 -0.18
CA PRO A 73 -9.49 -12.28 -1.03
C PRO A 73 -11.01 -12.50 -1.07
N SER A 74 -11.47 -13.70 -0.70
CA SER A 74 -12.89 -14.07 -0.69
C SER A 74 -13.51 -13.98 0.71
N ALA A 75 -12.82 -13.36 1.68
CA ALA A 75 -13.33 -13.24 3.05
C ALA A 75 -14.60 -12.39 3.10
N VAL A 76 -15.58 -12.86 3.89
CA VAL A 76 -16.81 -12.12 4.22
C VAL A 76 -17.00 -12.18 5.72
N SER A 77 -17.15 -11.02 6.37
CA SER A 77 -17.45 -10.95 7.80
C SER A 77 -18.95 -11.19 8.09
N PRO A 78 -19.32 -11.49 9.33
CA PRO A 78 -20.73 -11.63 9.71
C PRO A 78 -21.58 -10.39 9.47
N VAL A 79 -20.96 -9.21 9.42
CA VAL A 79 -21.61 -7.92 9.14
C VAL A 79 -21.54 -7.50 7.68
N GLY A 80 -21.00 -8.36 6.80
CA GLY A 80 -20.97 -8.14 5.35
C GLY A 80 -19.75 -7.37 4.83
N ALA A 81 -18.70 -7.17 5.61
CA ALA A 81 -17.44 -6.63 5.10
C ALA A 81 -16.74 -7.65 4.19
N LYS A 82 -16.13 -7.21 3.09
CA LYS A 82 -15.68 -8.07 1.98
C LYS A 82 -14.21 -7.85 1.60
N GLY A 83 -13.56 -8.96 1.21
CA GLY A 83 -12.25 -8.99 0.57
C GLY A 83 -11.08 -8.80 1.54
N LEU A 84 -9.91 -8.52 0.97
CA LEU A 84 -8.63 -8.46 1.68
C LEU A 84 -8.61 -7.43 2.82
N MET A 85 -9.16 -6.25 2.58
CA MET A 85 -9.20 -5.12 3.53
C MET A 85 -10.59 -4.92 4.14
N GLN A 86 -11.49 -5.89 4.02
CA GLN A 86 -12.81 -5.95 4.65
C GLN A 86 -13.62 -4.66 4.49
N LEU A 87 -13.89 -4.28 3.24
CA LEU A 87 -14.69 -3.11 2.94
C LEU A 87 -16.18 -3.40 3.06
N MET A 88 -16.90 -2.54 3.77
CA MET A 88 -18.37 -2.52 3.78
C MET A 88 -18.89 -2.06 2.42
N ASP A 89 -20.04 -2.57 1.97
CA ASP A 89 -20.62 -2.24 0.66
C ASP A 89 -20.80 -0.74 0.42
N SER A 90 -21.25 0.00 1.42
CA SER A 90 -21.37 1.45 1.33
C SER A 90 -20.02 2.15 1.14
N THR A 91 -18.99 1.68 1.83
CA THR A 91 -17.61 2.19 1.69
C THR A 91 -17.05 1.84 0.32
N ALA A 92 -17.18 0.59 -0.12
CA ALA A 92 -16.74 0.12 -1.42
C ALA A 92 -17.37 0.96 -2.56
N THR A 93 -18.68 1.14 -2.51
CA THR A 93 -19.43 1.96 -3.49
C THR A 93 -18.96 3.42 -3.49
N SER A 94 -18.78 4.04 -2.31
CA SER A 94 -18.32 5.44 -2.21
C SER A 94 -16.90 5.64 -2.75
N LEU A 95 -16.11 4.57 -2.74
CA LEU A 95 -14.73 4.54 -3.26
C LEU A 95 -14.65 4.06 -4.72
N GLY A 96 -15.78 3.79 -5.38
CA GLY A 96 -15.83 3.39 -6.78
C GLY A 96 -15.44 1.92 -7.03
N VAL A 97 -15.49 1.07 -6.01
CA VAL A 97 -15.26 -0.38 -6.15
C VAL A 97 -16.46 -1.03 -6.78
N THR A 98 -16.26 -1.76 -7.87
CA THR A 98 -17.30 -2.51 -8.56
C THR A 98 -17.31 -3.99 -8.18
N ASP A 99 -16.16 -4.52 -7.79
CA ASP A 99 -16.00 -5.87 -7.25
C ASP A 99 -15.11 -5.83 -6.00
N ALA A 100 -15.72 -6.01 -4.84
CA ALA A 100 -15.00 -6.00 -3.56
C ALA A 100 -14.13 -7.27 -3.33
N PHE A 101 -14.27 -8.30 -4.15
CA PHE A 101 -13.44 -9.49 -4.11
C PHE A 101 -12.26 -9.43 -5.09
N ASP A 102 -12.25 -8.45 -6.02
CA ASP A 102 -11.07 -8.18 -6.84
C ASP A 102 -9.95 -7.61 -5.96
N PRO A 103 -8.78 -8.31 -5.87
CA PRO A 103 -7.71 -7.91 -4.97
C PRO A 103 -7.19 -6.49 -5.23
N ARG A 104 -7.10 -6.08 -6.50
CA ARG A 104 -6.58 -4.76 -6.88
C ARG A 104 -7.55 -3.66 -6.45
N GLN A 105 -8.83 -3.79 -6.75
CA GLN A 105 -9.84 -2.80 -6.37
C GLN A 105 -9.97 -2.70 -4.85
N ASN A 106 -9.98 -3.83 -4.15
CA ASN A 106 -10.12 -3.89 -2.71
C ASN A 106 -8.92 -3.24 -1.99
N ILE A 107 -7.68 -3.61 -2.37
CA ILE A 107 -6.46 -3.02 -1.79
C ILE A 107 -6.38 -1.53 -2.11
N GLU A 108 -6.65 -1.12 -3.36
CA GLU A 108 -6.58 0.29 -3.74
C GLU A 108 -7.56 1.15 -2.94
N ALA A 109 -8.80 0.72 -2.82
CA ALA A 109 -9.81 1.44 -2.07
C ALA A 109 -9.50 1.47 -0.56
N GLY A 110 -9.09 0.34 0.03
CA GLY A 110 -8.73 0.25 1.43
C GLY A 110 -7.51 1.09 1.81
N VAL A 111 -6.47 1.09 0.97
CA VAL A 111 -5.26 1.92 1.17
C VAL A 111 -5.59 3.40 1.03
N ARG A 112 -6.42 3.78 0.05
CA ARG A 112 -6.90 5.17 -0.10
C ARG A 112 -7.68 5.64 1.12
N LEU A 113 -8.56 4.80 1.66
CA LEU A 113 -9.28 5.09 2.91
C LEU A 113 -8.29 5.25 4.07
N LEU A 114 -7.36 4.32 4.24
CA LEU A 114 -6.35 4.37 5.30
C LEU A 114 -5.49 5.63 5.20
N SER A 115 -5.03 6.00 3.99
CA SER A 115 -4.28 7.24 3.74
C SER A 115 -5.05 8.47 4.19
N THR A 116 -6.35 8.54 3.85
CA THR A 116 -7.22 9.64 4.29
C THR A 116 -7.33 9.72 5.81
N LEU A 117 -7.46 8.58 6.49
CA LEU A 117 -7.54 8.52 7.95
C LEU A 117 -6.21 8.87 8.62
N LEU A 118 -5.08 8.44 8.06
CA LEU A 118 -3.75 8.81 8.53
C LEU A 118 -3.52 10.33 8.43
N ALA A 119 -3.90 10.93 7.31
CA ALA A 119 -3.82 12.39 7.13
C ALA A 119 -4.72 13.15 8.11
N ARG A 120 -5.93 12.61 8.38
CA ARG A 120 -6.89 13.24 9.31
C ARG A 120 -6.42 13.21 10.76
N TYR A 121 -5.91 12.09 11.22
CA TYR A 121 -5.64 11.89 12.65
C TYR A 121 -4.17 12.08 13.04
N GLY A 122 -3.23 12.06 12.09
CA GLY A 122 -1.79 12.18 12.35
C GLY A 122 -1.21 11.06 13.23
N SER A 123 -1.96 9.98 13.45
CA SER A 123 -1.61 8.85 14.32
C SER A 123 -2.10 7.55 13.71
N GLU A 124 -1.20 6.57 13.55
CA GLU A 124 -1.57 5.24 13.08
C GLU A 124 -2.63 4.57 13.96
N ALA A 125 -2.48 4.69 15.28
CA ALA A 125 -3.42 4.10 16.22
C ALA A 125 -4.82 4.68 16.08
N LEU A 126 -4.95 6.01 15.91
CA LEU A 126 -6.25 6.65 15.71
C LEU A 126 -6.81 6.38 14.31
N ALA A 127 -5.96 6.33 13.29
CA ALA A 127 -6.38 5.97 11.93
C ALA A 127 -6.91 4.53 11.85
N LEU A 128 -6.24 3.59 12.52
CA LEU A 128 -6.69 2.20 12.61
C LEU A 128 -7.99 2.07 13.41
N ALA A 129 -8.13 2.81 14.51
CA ALA A 129 -9.37 2.86 15.27
C ALA A 129 -10.53 3.40 14.43
N ALA A 130 -10.26 4.45 13.62
CA ALA A 130 -11.24 5.04 12.71
C ALA A 130 -11.57 4.10 11.53
N TYR A 131 -10.59 3.33 11.07
CA TYR A 131 -10.81 2.31 10.04
C TYR A 131 -11.80 1.23 10.52
N ASN A 132 -11.61 0.73 11.74
CA ASN A 132 -12.43 -0.33 12.32
C ASN A 132 -13.79 0.18 12.85
N ALA A 133 -13.80 1.23 13.67
CA ALA A 133 -15.01 1.72 14.36
C ALA A 133 -15.72 2.86 13.63
N GLY A 134 -15.14 3.36 12.54
CA GLY A 134 -15.58 4.56 11.85
C GLY A 134 -15.04 5.86 12.48
N PRO A 135 -14.79 6.89 11.64
CA PRO A 135 -14.23 8.17 12.10
C PRO A 135 -15.12 8.88 13.13
N GLY A 136 -16.44 8.78 12.99
CA GLY A 136 -17.38 9.39 13.95
C GLY A 136 -17.26 8.82 15.37
N ALA A 137 -16.83 7.59 15.56
CA ALA A 137 -16.61 7.03 16.89
C ALA A 137 -15.35 7.63 17.55
N VAL A 138 -14.27 7.77 16.78
CA VAL A 138 -13.00 8.38 17.22
C VAL A 138 -13.21 9.87 17.55
N ASP A 139 -13.93 10.59 16.69
CA ASP A 139 -14.21 12.03 16.89
C ASP A 139 -15.02 12.29 18.17
N ARG A 140 -16.04 11.47 18.44
CA ARG A 140 -16.88 11.64 19.64
C ARG A 140 -16.14 11.41 20.95
N CYS A 141 -15.17 10.50 20.97
CA CYS A 141 -14.44 10.20 22.21
C CYS A 141 -13.08 10.88 22.29
N GLY A 142 -12.62 11.55 21.23
CA GLY A 142 -11.33 12.21 21.17
C GLY A 142 -10.12 11.24 21.28
N GLY A 143 -10.31 9.97 20.92
CA GLY A 143 -9.31 8.93 21.06
C GLY A 143 -9.76 7.58 20.50
N ILE A 144 -9.11 6.49 20.95
CA ILE A 144 -9.54 5.14 20.59
C ILE A 144 -10.84 4.81 21.35
N PRO A 145 -11.95 4.51 20.65
CA PRO A 145 -13.23 4.22 21.29
C PRO A 145 -13.15 3.04 22.27
N GLN A 146 -13.94 3.09 23.35
CA GLN A 146 -14.06 2.01 24.34
C GLN A 146 -14.96 0.88 23.81
N ILE A 147 -14.68 0.44 22.58
CA ILE A 147 -15.30 -0.69 21.90
C ILE A 147 -14.31 -1.84 21.98
N ALA A 148 -14.71 -2.95 22.61
CA ALA A 148 -13.81 -4.08 22.89
C ALA A 148 -13.11 -4.60 21.63
N GLU A 149 -13.81 -4.65 20.49
CA GLU A 149 -13.24 -5.03 19.20
C GLU A 149 -12.14 -4.06 18.77
N THR A 150 -12.40 -2.74 18.80
CA THR A 150 -11.45 -1.71 18.37
C THR A 150 -10.22 -1.65 19.28
N GLN A 151 -10.42 -1.82 20.60
CA GLN A 151 -9.34 -1.88 21.59
C GLN A 151 -8.42 -3.09 21.37
N ALA A 152 -8.94 -4.20 20.87
CA ALA A 152 -8.15 -5.38 20.49
C ALA A 152 -7.56 -5.27 19.08
N TYR A 153 -8.26 -4.62 18.17
CA TYR A 153 -7.88 -4.47 16.76
C TYR A 153 -6.60 -3.66 16.58
N VAL A 154 -6.55 -2.46 17.17
CA VAL A 154 -5.43 -1.53 16.99
C VAL A 154 -4.08 -2.15 17.35
N PRO A 155 -3.87 -2.69 18.57
CA PRO A 155 -2.58 -3.32 18.92
C PRO A 155 -2.28 -4.56 18.07
N ARG A 156 -3.31 -5.32 17.65
CA ARG A 156 -3.13 -6.48 16.77
C ARG A 156 -2.56 -6.09 15.42
N VAL A 157 -3.10 -5.05 14.77
CA VAL A 157 -2.58 -4.55 13.48
C VAL A 157 -1.16 -4.02 13.64
N LEU A 158 -0.89 -3.24 14.68
CA LEU A 158 0.45 -2.69 14.93
C LEU A 158 1.48 -3.80 15.21
N SER A 159 1.09 -4.87 15.89
CA SER A 159 1.94 -6.05 16.10
C SER A 159 2.26 -6.74 14.77
N TYR A 160 1.28 -6.93 13.89
CA TYR A 160 1.52 -7.48 12.55
C TYR A 160 2.39 -6.55 11.69
N ARG A 161 2.17 -5.23 11.75
CA ARG A 161 3.06 -4.26 11.08
C ARG A 161 4.52 -4.46 11.45
N GLN A 162 4.83 -4.63 12.75
CA GLN A 162 6.19 -4.86 13.21
C GLN A 162 6.80 -6.14 12.62
N GLN A 163 6.01 -7.21 12.47
CA GLN A 163 6.46 -8.46 11.86
C GLN A 163 6.80 -8.28 10.36
N TYR A 164 6.08 -7.41 9.65
CA TYR A 164 6.32 -7.14 8.24
C TYR A 164 7.38 -6.06 7.98
N ALA A 165 7.75 -5.23 8.96
CA ALA A 165 8.74 -4.16 8.80
C ALA A 165 10.15 -4.67 8.48
N GLY A 166 10.48 -5.93 8.78
CA GLY A 166 11.77 -6.57 8.46
C GLY A 166 11.77 -7.41 7.18
N SER A 167 10.65 -7.43 6.43
CA SER A 167 10.44 -8.34 5.29
C SER A 167 10.22 -7.62 3.96
N ILE A 168 10.60 -6.32 3.88
CA ILE A 168 10.44 -5.47 2.69
C ILE A 168 11.79 -5.20 2.07
#